data_be2547ea6a364505636b701b7c41cc60
#
_entry.id   be2547ea6a364505636b701b7c41cc60
#
_cell.length_a   1.000
_cell.length_b   1.000
_cell.length_c   1.000
_cell.angle_alpha   90.00
_cell.angle_beta   90.00
_cell.angle_gamma   90.00
#
_symmetry.space_group_name_H-M   'P 1'
#
loop_
_entity.id
_entity.type
_entity.pdbx_description
1 polymer ?
#
loop_
_entity_poly.entity_id
_entity_poly.type
_entity_poly.pdbx_seq_one_letter_code
_entity_poly.pdbx_strand_id
1 'polypeptide(L)'
;MRIALLLALLVPFQAPADPVVTPTAPIALFNGHDLSNWEADIPARDKDPGLRPSFVIRGGHLVSLGTPEGHLVTRQQYRDYRLESQYRFTGKPGNCGLLVHASVPRALYAMFPKSIEVQMNSGHAGDFWVIQEDIEVPDMEKRRPRAPGEKWGGAEGDARRILNLTDGSEKPLGLWNTMVVEVRGRAITVWVNGDLVNNGVNASVDHGKIAVQAEGAEVEFRKLVIGPLPPV
;
A
#
# COMPACT_ATOMS: atom_id res chain seq x y z
N MET A 1 58.90 20.19 -15.93
CA MET A 1 57.65 19.94 -16.66
C MET A 1 56.67 19.28 -15.69
N ARG A 2 55.69 20.04 -15.15
CA ARG A 2 54.71 19.51 -14.18
C ARG A 2 53.45 19.14 -14.96
N ILE A 3 53.13 17.86 -14.99
CA ILE A 3 51.89 17.35 -15.61
C ILE A 3 50.78 17.54 -14.58
N ALA A 4 49.83 18.41 -14.87
CA ALA A 4 48.61 18.54 -14.08
C ALA A 4 47.62 17.45 -14.51
N LEU A 5 47.30 16.53 -13.60
CA LEU A 5 46.30 15.51 -13.79
C LEU A 5 44.92 16.17 -13.54
N LEU A 6 44.13 16.35 -14.60
CA LEU A 6 42.75 16.77 -14.48
C LEU A 6 41.91 15.56 -14.04
N LEU A 7 41.43 15.55 -12.80
CA LEU A 7 40.46 14.59 -12.31
C LEU A 7 39.07 15.06 -12.81
N ALA A 8 38.51 14.38 -13.82
CA ALA A 8 37.12 14.59 -14.23
C ALA A 8 36.19 13.96 -13.17
N LEU A 9 35.47 14.77 -12.43
CA LEU A 9 34.37 14.33 -11.56
C LEU A 9 33.22 13.85 -12.45
N LEU A 10 33.02 12.55 -12.53
CA LEU A 10 31.80 11.93 -13.08
C LEU A 10 30.66 12.20 -12.10
N VAL A 11 29.81 13.19 -12.41
CA VAL A 11 28.53 13.37 -11.74
C VAL A 11 27.62 12.25 -12.23
N PRO A 12 27.07 11.40 -11.35
CA PRO A 12 26.14 10.37 -11.78
C PRO A 12 24.90 11.03 -12.39
N PHE A 13 24.58 10.68 -13.63
CA PHE A 13 23.35 11.09 -14.29
C PHE A 13 22.19 10.38 -13.58
N GLN A 14 21.45 11.12 -12.75
CA GLN A 14 20.26 10.62 -12.09
C GLN A 14 19.12 10.68 -13.10
N ALA A 15 18.59 9.52 -13.48
CA ALA A 15 17.40 9.47 -14.33
C ALA A 15 16.28 10.31 -13.71
N PRO A 16 15.53 11.08 -14.51
CA PRO A 16 14.39 11.82 -13.98
C PRO A 16 13.41 10.86 -13.30
N ALA A 17 12.92 11.25 -12.13
CA ALA A 17 11.89 10.50 -11.42
C ALA A 17 10.63 10.39 -12.30
N ASP A 18 9.99 9.22 -12.30
CA ASP A 18 8.73 9.02 -13.02
C ASP A 18 7.70 10.08 -12.60
N PRO A 19 6.98 10.68 -13.55
CA PRO A 19 6.02 11.75 -13.24
C PRO A 19 4.92 11.22 -12.33
N VAL A 20 4.51 12.04 -11.34
CA VAL A 20 3.37 11.73 -10.47
C VAL A 20 2.07 12.05 -11.22
N VAL A 21 1.15 11.08 -11.28
CA VAL A 21 -0.12 11.20 -12.01
C VAL A 21 -1.26 11.58 -11.06
N THR A 22 -2.02 12.63 -11.39
CA THR A 22 -3.35 12.90 -10.84
C THR A 22 -4.38 12.38 -11.84
N PRO A 23 -5.18 11.36 -11.52
CA PRO A 23 -6.16 10.82 -12.47
C PRO A 23 -7.25 11.84 -12.83
N THR A 24 -7.48 12.06 -14.12
CA THR A 24 -8.58 12.87 -14.65
C THR A 24 -9.74 12.03 -15.20
N ALA A 25 -9.52 10.71 -15.30
CA ALA A 25 -10.47 9.68 -15.70
C ALA A 25 -10.14 8.38 -14.96
N PRO A 26 -11.05 7.40 -14.91
CA PRO A 26 -10.76 6.09 -14.32
C PRO A 26 -9.59 5.38 -15.01
N ILE A 27 -8.66 4.86 -14.21
CA ILE A 27 -7.51 4.07 -14.65
C ILE A 27 -7.61 2.71 -13.96
N ALA A 28 -7.73 1.64 -14.74
CA ALA A 28 -7.64 0.27 -14.22
C ALA A 28 -6.17 -0.02 -13.87
N LEU A 29 -5.86 -0.16 -12.57
CA LEU A 29 -4.54 -0.59 -12.12
C LEU A 29 -4.31 -2.05 -12.48
N PHE A 30 -5.35 -2.87 -12.46
CA PHE A 30 -5.34 -4.25 -12.93
C PHE A 30 -6.32 -4.41 -14.10
N ASN A 31 -5.83 -4.91 -15.22
CA ASN A 31 -6.56 -5.01 -16.50
C ASN A 31 -7.28 -6.35 -16.70
N GLY A 32 -7.20 -7.30 -15.75
CA GLY A 32 -7.78 -8.65 -15.82
C GLY A 32 -6.92 -9.68 -16.58
N HIS A 33 -5.80 -9.29 -17.21
CA HIS A 33 -5.04 -10.13 -18.12
C HIS A 33 -3.57 -10.31 -17.75
N ASP A 34 -2.91 -9.26 -17.27
CA ASP A 34 -1.49 -9.27 -16.96
C ASP A 34 -1.10 -8.33 -15.81
N LEU A 35 0.15 -8.39 -15.40
CA LEU A 35 0.74 -7.56 -14.35
C LEU A 35 1.71 -6.52 -14.94
N SER A 36 1.56 -6.12 -16.19
CA SER A 36 2.48 -5.19 -16.87
C SER A 36 2.62 -3.84 -16.19
N ASN A 37 1.56 -3.38 -15.49
CA ASN A 37 1.56 -2.14 -14.72
C ASN A 37 2.22 -2.27 -13.34
N TRP A 38 2.69 -3.47 -12.99
CA TRP A 38 3.14 -3.80 -11.65
C TRP A 38 4.57 -4.33 -11.63
N GLU A 39 5.19 -4.23 -10.47
CA GLU A 39 6.45 -4.88 -10.10
C GLU A 39 6.23 -5.69 -8.83
N ALA A 40 6.69 -6.93 -8.83
CA ALA A 40 6.65 -7.76 -7.65
C ALA A 40 7.97 -7.63 -6.88
N ASP A 41 7.88 -7.26 -5.60
CA ASP A 41 8.99 -7.27 -4.65
C ASP A 41 8.78 -8.38 -3.63
N ILE A 42 9.49 -9.49 -3.80
CA ILE A 42 9.37 -10.71 -3.00
C ILE A 42 10.76 -11.06 -2.46
N PRO A 43 11.15 -10.61 -1.25
CA PRO A 43 12.51 -10.76 -0.73
C PRO A 43 13.02 -12.21 -0.69
N ALA A 44 12.14 -13.18 -0.47
CA ALA A 44 12.53 -14.60 -0.47
C ALA A 44 13.08 -15.06 -1.82
N ARG A 45 12.63 -14.47 -2.93
CA ARG A 45 13.09 -14.82 -4.29
C ARG A 45 14.47 -14.29 -4.62
N ASP A 46 15.02 -13.37 -3.84
CA ASP A 46 16.42 -12.95 -3.98
C ASP A 46 17.38 -14.12 -3.65
N LYS A 47 16.96 -14.96 -2.70
CA LYS A 47 17.74 -16.14 -2.27
C LYS A 47 17.39 -17.39 -3.09
N ASP A 48 16.15 -17.53 -3.51
CA ASP A 48 15.65 -18.64 -4.32
C ASP A 48 14.72 -18.12 -5.43
N PRO A 49 15.25 -17.78 -6.61
CA PRO A 49 14.47 -17.33 -7.76
C PRO A 49 13.45 -18.37 -8.27
N GLY A 50 13.62 -19.65 -7.91
CA GLY A 50 12.72 -20.76 -8.27
C GLY A 50 11.44 -20.83 -7.45
N LEU A 51 11.30 -20.03 -6.37
CA LEU A 51 10.06 -19.97 -5.61
C LEU A 51 8.88 -19.56 -6.49
N ARG A 52 7.71 -20.14 -6.21
CA ARG A 52 6.46 -19.78 -6.88
C ARG A 52 6.20 -18.28 -6.79
N PRO A 53 5.48 -17.68 -7.74
CA PRO A 53 5.06 -16.30 -7.63
C PRO A 53 4.07 -16.12 -6.47
N SER A 54 4.10 -14.98 -5.81
CA SER A 54 3.14 -14.62 -4.76
C SER A 54 1.84 -14.03 -5.33
N PHE A 55 1.88 -13.59 -6.58
CA PHE A 55 0.75 -12.99 -7.29
C PHE A 55 0.54 -13.70 -8.61
N VAL A 56 -0.70 -14.06 -8.88
CA VAL A 56 -1.12 -14.73 -10.11
C VAL A 56 -2.43 -14.15 -10.63
N ILE A 57 -2.80 -14.51 -11.86
CA ILE A 57 -4.10 -14.20 -12.42
C ILE A 57 -4.89 -15.49 -12.49
N ARG A 58 -6.08 -15.50 -11.92
CA ARG A 58 -6.98 -16.65 -11.90
C ARG A 58 -8.41 -16.20 -12.21
N GLY A 59 -8.99 -16.69 -13.30
CA GLY A 59 -10.35 -16.34 -13.69
C GLY A 59 -10.57 -14.83 -13.92
N GLY A 60 -9.55 -14.12 -14.43
CA GLY A 60 -9.62 -12.66 -14.62
C GLY A 60 -9.45 -11.83 -13.34
N HIS A 61 -9.15 -12.46 -12.21
CA HIS A 61 -8.86 -11.79 -10.94
C HIS A 61 -7.36 -11.76 -10.68
N LEU A 62 -6.88 -10.67 -10.09
CA LEU A 62 -5.58 -10.66 -9.43
C LEU A 62 -5.70 -11.45 -8.12
N VAL A 63 -4.80 -12.40 -7.92
CA VAL A 63 -4.78 -13.24 -6.71
C VAL A 63 -3.46 -13.06 -6.00
N SER A 64 -3.50 -12.56 -4.77
CA SER A 64 -2.42 -12.69 -3.82
C SER A 64 -2.50 -14.07 -3.19
N LEU A 65 -1.47 -14.89 -3.33
CA LEU A 65 -1.41 -16.24 -2.75
C LEU A 65 -0.99 -16.22 -1.27
N GLY A 66 -0.70 -15.03 -0.72
CA GLY A 66 -0.25 -14.84 0.64
C GLY A 66 1.19 -15.28 0.93
N THR A 67 1.76 -16.16 0.12
CA THR A 67 3.14 -16.66 0.29
C THR A 67 3.77 -17.05 -1.05
N PRO A 68 5.11 -16.82 -1.22
CA PRO A 68 6.02 -16.10 -0.32
C PRO A 68 5.55 -14.67 -0.04
N GLU A 69 5.88 -14.14 1.14
CA GLU A 69 5.50 -12.78 1.52
C GLU A 69 6.20 -11.74 0.67
N GLY A 70 5.51 -10.60 0.45
CA GLY A 70 6.00 -9.49 -0.34
C GLY A 70 4.90 -8.59 -0.88
N HIS A 71 5.21 -7.84 -1.92
CA HIS A 71 4.33 -6.80 -2.45
C HIS A 71 4.28 -6.83 -3.97
N LEU A 72 3.11 -6.47 -4.50
CA LEU A 72 2.92 -6.11 -5.89
C LEU A 72 2.71 -4.60 -5.94
N VAL A 73 3.63 -3.86 -6.57
CA VAL A 73 3.72 -2.40 -6.51
C VAL A 73 3.50 -1.82 -7.89
N THR A 74 2.69 -0.76 -8.03
CA THR A 74 2.50 -0.09 -9.33
C THR A 74 3.80 0.53 -9.83
N ARG A 75 4.04 0.51 -11.15
CA ARG A 75 5.19 1.22 -11.75
C ARG A 75 5.04 2.72 -11.60
N GLN A 76 3.83 3.23 -11.81
CA GLN A 76 3.48 4.63 -11.77
C GLN A 76 3.21 5.12 -10.34
N GLN A 77 3.55 6.38 -10.04
CA GLN A 77 3.18 7.10 -8.83
C GLN A 77 1.91 7.92 -9.04
N TYR A 78 1.11 8.06 -7.98
CA TYR A 78 -0.18 8.74 -8.02
C TYR A 78 -0.34 9.72 -6.86
N ARG A 79 -1.17 10.75 -7.08
CA ARG A 79 -1.64 11.71 -6.07
C ARG A 79 -3.08 12.12 -6.37
N ASP A 80 -3.79 12.61 -5.38
CA ASP A 80 -5.15 13.16 -5.52
C ASP A 80 -6.08 12.23 -6.29
N TYR A 81 -6.36 11.08 -5.71
CA TYR A 81 -7.14 10.03 -6.36
C TYR A 81 -8.16 9.38 -5.42
N ARG A 82 -9.16 8.74 -6.02
CA ARG A 82 -10.06 7.80 -5.38
C ARG A 82 -9.76 6.40 -5.89
N LEU A 83 -9.25 5.53 -4.99
CA LEU A 83 -8.99 4.11 -5.26
C LEU A 83 -10.21 3.29 -4.84
N GLU A 84 -10.72 2.44 -5.72
CA GLU A 84 -11.71 1.41 -5.40
C GLU A 84 -11.09 0.03 -5.60
N SER A 85 -11.11 -0.76 -4.53
CA SER A 85 -10.70 -2.16 -4.51
C SER A 85 -11.89 -3.04 -4.18
N GLN A 86 -12.13 -4.09 -4.97
CA GLN A 86 -13.08 -5.14 -4.62
C GLN A 86 -12.32 -6.43 -4.37
N TYR A 87 -12.36 -6.91 -3.13
CA TYR A 87 -11.57 -8.03 -2.65
C TYR A 87 -12.39 -9.04 -1.87
N ARG A 88 -11.85 -10.27 -1.76
CA ARG A 88 -12.35 -11.31 -0.85
C ARG A 88 -11.23 -12.24 -0.41
N PHE A 89 -11.30 -12.73 0.81
CA PHE A 89 -10.53 -13.87 1.27
C PHE A 89 -11.22 -15.16 0.79
N THR A 90 -10.48 -16.08 0.16
CA THR A 90 -11.06 -17.25 -0.49
C THR A 90 -11.07 -18.51 0.38
N GLY A 91 -10.16 -18.61 1.33
CA GLY A 91 -10.00 -19.82 2.15
C GLY A 91 -10.27 -19.58 3.62
N LYS A 92 -9.41 -18.89 4.30
CA LYS A 92 -9.45 -18.59 5.74
C LYS A 92 -9.30 -17.10 5.97
N PRO A 93 -9.77 -16.59 7.12
CA PRO A 93 -9.42 -15.23 7.56
C PRO A 93 -7.91 -15.05 7.61
N GLY A 94 -7.43 -13.85 7.33
CA GLY A 94 -6.01 -13.59 7.37
C GLY A 94 -5.67 -12.14 7.07
N ASN A 95 -4.41 -11.93 6.69
CA ASN A 95 -3.84 -10.61 6.48
C ASN A 95 -3.60 -10.30 5.00
N CYS A 96 -3.82 -9.05 4.64
CA CYS A 96 -3.48 -8.39 3.40
C CYS A 96 -3.58 -6.89 3.64
N GLY A 97 -3.04 -6.07 2.74
CA GLY A 97 -3.16 -4.61 2.83
C GLY A 97 -3.05 -3.95 1.46
N LEU A 98 -3.64 -2.75 1.38
CA LEU A 98 -3.38 -1.77 0.32
C LEU A 98 -2.42 -0.73 0.87
N LEU A 99 -1.23 -0.59 0.26
CA LEU A 99 -0.26 0.41 0.66
C LEU A 99 -0.39 1.61 -0.27
N VAL A 100 -0.63 2.78 0.30
CA VAL A 100 -0.65 4.04 -0.44
C VAL A 100 0.63 4.82 -0.16
N HIS A 101 1.01 5.69 -1.09
CA HIS A 101 2.25 6.47 -1.04
C HIS A 101 3.52 5.60 -0.92
N ALA A 102 3.48 4.37 -1.45
CA ALA A 102 4.65 3.50 -1.41
C ALA A 102 5.81 4.11 -2.20
N SER A 103 7.00 4.09 -1.59
CA SER A 103 8.20 4.73 -2.15
C SER A 103 9.43 3.82 -2.02
N VAL A 104 10.25 4.00 -0.98
CA VAL A 104 11.48 3.24 -0.78
C VAL A 104 11.14 1.76 -0.51
N PRO A 105 11.59 0.82 -1.34
CA PRO A 105 11.33 -0.59 -1.11
C PRO A 105 12.06 -1.08 0.17
N ARG A 106 11.47 -2.07 0.85
CA ARG A 106 12.07 -2.79 1.98
C ARG A 106 12.59 -1.88 3.09
N ALA A 107 11.91 -0.74 3.32
CA ALA A 107 12.32 0.27 4.29
C ALA A 107 12.18 -0.19 5.75
N LEU A 108 11.31 -1.17 6.02
CA LEU A 108 11.09 -1.73 7.35
C LEU A 108 11.19 -3.25 7.30
N TYR A 109 11.94 -3.84 8.24
CA TYR A 109 12.19 -5.29 8.35
C TYR A 109 12.72 -5.95 7.07
N ALA A 110 13.38 -5.18 6.18
CA ALA A 110 13.80 -5.64 4.85
C ALA A 110 12.65 -6.28 4.02
N MET A 111 11.41 -5.89 4.30
CA MET A 111 10.19 -6.43 3.69
C MET A 111 9.28 -5.31 3.19
N PHE A 112 8.86 -4.40 4.08
CA PHE A 112 7.80 -3.44 3.80
C PHE A 112 8.34 -2.17 3.14
N PRO A 113 7.71 -1.69 2.06
CA PRO A 113 8.07 -0.41 1.47
C PRO A 113 7.65 0.74 2.39
N LYS A 114 8.39 1.85 2.35
CA LYS A 114 7.98 3.09 2.99
C LYS A 114 6.62 3.53 2.48
N SER A 115 5.59 3.61 3.35
CA SER A 115 4.18 3.80 2.93
C SER A 115 3.24 4.01 4.12
N ILE A 116 1.98 4.28 3.83
CA ILE A 116 0.85 4.15 4.75
C ILE A 116 0.00 2.98 4.26
N GLU A 117 -0.12 1.95 5.06
CA GLU A 117 -0.95 0.79 4.76
C GLU A 117 -2.38 1.01 5.24
N VAL A 118 -3.33 0.73 4.37
CA VAL A 118 -4.74 0.56 4.68
C VAL A 118 -4.99 -0.93 4.84
N GLN A 119 -5.13 -1.34 6.08
CA GLN A 119 -5.18 -2.74 6.50
C GLN A 119 -6.43 -3.44 5.95
N MET A 120 -6.25 -4.67 5.51
CA MET A 120 -7.30 -5.58 5.06
C MET A 120 -7.35 -6.86 5.93
N ASN A 121 -6.71 -6.87 7.10
CA ASN A 121 -6.80 -8.00 8.01
C ASN A 121 -8.24 -8.24 8.44
N SER A 122 -8.71 -9.48 8.28
CA SER A 122 -10.09 -9.88 8.58
C SER A 122 -10.51 -9.46 9.98
N GLY A 123 -11.57 -8.67 10.08
CA GLY A 123 -12.10 -8.08 11.32
C GLY A 123 -11.49 -6.73 11.71
N HIS A 124 -10.43 -6.27 11.00
CA HIS A 124 -9.75 -5.00 11.29
C HIS A 124 -9.51 -4.19 10.01
N ALA A 125 -10.37 -4.36 9.01
CA ALA A 125 -10.26 -3.64 7.76
C ALA A 125 -10.36 -2.13 7.98
N GLY A 126 -9.42 -1.39 7.38
CA GLY A 126 -9.35 0.05 7.47
C GLY A 126 -8.47 0.61 8.60
N ASP A 127 -7.84 -0.21 9.43
CA ASP A 127 -6.76 0.28 10.28
C ASP A 127 -5.68 0.93 9.41
N PHE A 128 -4.97 1.92 9.92
CA PHE A 128 -3.71 2.34 9.30
C PHE A 128 -2.52 1.68 9.98
N TRP A 129 -1.54 1.27 9.18
CA TRP A 129 -0.20 0.95 9.63
C TRP A 129 0.79 1.88 8.93
N VAL A 130 1.50 2.69 9.71
CA VAL A 130 2.53 3.57 9.16
C VAL A 130 3.87 2.85 9.09
N ILE A 131 4.53 2.95 7.94
CA ILE A 131 5.78 2.26 7.62
C ILE A 131 6.79 3.32 7.18
N GLN A 132 7.64 3.78 8.11
CA GLN A 132 8.60 4.88 7.92
C GLN A 132 7.94 6.20 7.46
N GLU A 133 6.62 6.28 7.54
CA GLU A 133 5.77 7.44 7.32
C GLU A 133 4.96 7.72 8.58
N ASP A 134 4.16 8.78 8.57
CA ASP A 134 3.23 9.09 9.65
C ASP A 134 1.96 9.77 9.13
N ILE A 135 0.89 9.73 9.93
CA ILE A 135 -0.39 10.39 9.68
C ILE A 135 -1.09 10.68 11.01
N GLU A 136 -1.75 11.82 11.08
CA GLU A 136 -2.55 12.20 12.23
C GLU A 136 -4.01 11.78 12.05
N VAL A 137 -4.63 11.32 13.12
CA VAL A 137 -6.07 10.99 13.16
C VAL A 137 -6.75 11.68 14.32
N PRO A 138 -8.08 11.94 14.25
CA PRO A 138 -8.84 12.34 15.43
C PRO A 138 -8.68 11.32 16.57
N ASP A 139 -8.72 11.79 17.82
CA ASP A 139 -8.62 10.94 19.02
C ASP A 139 -7.35 10.06 19.06
N MET A 140 -6.21 10.64 18.67
CA MET A 140 -4.94 9.95 18.48
C MET A 140 -4.56 9.05 19.67
N GLU A 141 -4.68 9.53 20.91
CA GLU A 141 -4.35 8.76 22.11
C GLU A 141 -5.19 7.48 22.25
N LYS A 142 -6.44 7.52 21.85
CA LYS A 142 -7.35 6.37 21.88
C LYS A 142 -7.11 5.43 20.70
N ARG A 143 -6.88 6.00 19.52
CA ARG A 143 -6.81 5.23 18.27
C ARG A 143 -5.43 4.68 17.96
N ARG A 144 -4.39 5.24 18.58
CA ARG A 144 -3.00 4.79 18.43
C ARG A 144 -2.40 4.50 19.78
N PRO A 145 -2.85 3.41 20.46
CA PRO A 145 -2.35 3.05 21.79
C PRO A 145 -0.84 2.80 21.76
N ARG A 146 -0.15 3.20 22.82
CA ARG A 146 1.30 3.05 22.99
C ARG A 146 1.62 2.27 24.25
N ALA A 147 2.61 1.40 24.18
CA ALA A 147 3.21 0.84 25.37
C ALA A 147 4.05 1.91 26.13
N PRO A 148 4.30 1.75 27.43
CA PRO A 148 5.19 2.63 28.17
C PRO A 148 6.56 2.77 27.51
N GLY A 149 6.98 3.99 27.21
CA GLY A 149 8.25 4.30 26.53
C GLY A 149 8.20 4.24 25.01
N GLU A 150 7.13 3.72 24.42
CA GLU A 150 6.91 3.72 22.98
C GLU A 150 6.48 5.12 22.49
N LYS A 151 6.89 5.52 21.32
CA LYS A 151 6.47 6.77 20.65
C LYS A 151 5.59 6.48 19.45
N TRP A 152 4.83 7.44 18.99
CA TRP A 152 4.18 7.39 17.69
C TRP A 152 5.21 7.57 16.59
N GLY A 153 5.12 6.77 15.54
CA GLY A 153 6.02 6.83 14.40
C GLY A 153 5.93 5.59 13.53
N GLY A 154 6.67 5.57 12.43
CA GLY A 154 6.69 4.48 11.45
C GLY A 154 7.93 3.59 11.53
N ALA A 155 8.85 3.85 12.46
CA ALA A 155 10.06 3.07 12.60
C ALA A 155 9.84 1.77 13.40
N GLU A 156 10.83 0.90 13.38
CA GLU A 156 10.84 -0.29 14.24
C GLU A 156 10.78 0.12 15.72
N GLY A 157 9.91 -0.54 16.49
CA GLY A 157 9.69 -0.23 17.90
C GLY A 157 8.77 0.96 18.17
N ASP A 158 8.28 1.64 17.15
CA ASP A 158 7.25 2.68 17.30
C ASP A 158 5.84 2.06 17.35
N ALA A 159 4.88 2.75 17.98
CA ALA A 159 3.46 2.46 17.85
C ALA A 159 3.01 2.84 16.44
N ARG A 160 2.92 1.84 15.53
CA ARG A 160 2.66 2.04 14.10
C ARG A 160 1.21 1.84 13.70
N ARG A 161 0.44 1.09 14.49
CA ARG A 161 -0.97 0.78 14.20
C ARG A 161 -1.88 1.89 14.70
N ILE A 162 -2.78 2.33 13.84
CA ILE A 162 -3.84 3.28 14.14
C ILE A 162 -5.17 2.57 13.91
N LEU A 163 -5.93 2.38 14.96
CA LEU A 163 -7.19 1.65 14.92
C LEU A 163 -8.21 2.35 14.01
N ASN A 164 -9.04 1.58 13.33
CA ASN A 164 -10.19 2.06 12.59
C ASN A 164 -11.26 2.66 13.53
N LEU A 165 -12.30 3.24 12.96
CA LEU A 165 -13.43 3.82 13.69
C LEU A 165 -14.46 2.77 14.11
N THR A 166 -14.53 1.66 13.36
CA THR A 166 -15.49 0.58 13.58
C THR A 166 -15.00 -0.72 12.93
N ASP A 167 -15.10 -1.81 13.66
CA ASP A 167 -14.98 -3.17 13.14
C ASP A 167 -16.35 -3.65 12.60
N GLY A 168 -16.37 -4.74 11.88
CA GLY A 168 -17.61 -5.37 11.43
C GLY A 168 -18.20 -4.84 10.13
N SER A 169 -17.53 -3.90 9.45
CA SER A 169 -17.92 -3.41 8.12
C SER A 169 -17.68 -4.44 7.00
N GLU A 170 -16.85 -5.45 7.25
CA GLU A 170 -16.59 -6.52 6.30
C GLU A 170 -17.76 -7.51 6.21
N LYS A 171 -17.99 -8.03 5.01
CA LYS A 171 -18.91 -9.13 4.78
C LYS A 171 -18.29 -10.46 5.20
N PRO A 172 -19.12 -11.49 5.47
CA PRO A 172 -18.62 -12.83 5.74
C PRO A 172 -17.60 -13.35 4.73
N LEU A 173 -16.71 -14.21 5.20
CA LEU A 173 -15.65 -14.83 4.40
C LEU A 173 -16.18 -15.38 3.06
N GLY A 174 -15.43 -15.18 1.99
CA GLY A 174 -15.79 -15.57 0.64
C GLY A 174 -16.67 -14.57 -0.11
N LEU A 175 -17.27 -13.60 0.56
CA LEU A 175 -18.07 -12.56 -0.09
C LEU A 175 -17.19 -11.37 -0.46
N TRP A 176 -17.56 -10.70 -1.55
CA TRP A 176 -16.86 -9.54 -2.06
C TRP A 176 -17.08 -8.30 -1.19
N ASN A 177 -15.99 -7.75 -0.68
CA ASN A 177 -15.94 -6.45 -0.02
C ASN A 177 -15.53 -5.36 -1.01
N THR A 178 -15.98 -4.15 -0.76
CA THR A 178 -15.53 -2.95 -1.47
C THR A 178 -14.82 -2.04 -0.47
N MET A 179 -13.54 -1.80 -0.70
CA MET A 179 -12.77 -0.78 0.02
C MET A 179 -12.53 0.40 -0.90
N VAL A 180 -12.81 1.59 -0.39
CA VAL A 180 -12.54 2.85 -1.07
C VAL A 180 -11.53 3.64 -0.27
N VAL A 181 -10.50 4.14 -0.93
CA VAL A 181 -9.50 5.02 -0.33
C VAL A 181 -9.45 6.32 -1.14
N GLU A 182 -9.80 7.44 -0.51
CA GLU A 182 -9.59 8.76 -1.09
C GLU A 182 -8.32 9.37 -0.51
N VAL A 183 -7.46 9.80 -1.41
CA VAL A 183 -6.21 10.51 -1.12
C VAL A 183 -6.33 11.90 -1.69
N ARG A 184 -6.39 12.91 -0.81
CA ARG A 184 -6.49 14.32 -1.16
C ARG A 184 -5.32 15.08 -0.52
N GLY A 185 -4.26 15.29 -1.29
CA GLY A 185 -3.01 15.80 -0.78
C GLY A 185 -2.49 14.89 0.36
N ARG A 186 -2.39 15.44 1.57
CA ARG A 186 -1.93 14.76 2.78
C ARG A 186 -3.08 14.23 3.66
N ALA A 187 -4.28 14.11 3.12
CA ALA A 187 -5.43 13.52 3.79
C ALA A 187 -5.80 12.18 3.14
N ILE A 188 -6.11 11.19 3.98
CA ILE A 188 -6.53 9.85 3.56
C ILE A 188 -7.83 9.51 4.26
N THR A 189 -8.85 9.13 3.50
CA THR A 189 -10.15 8.69 4.02
C THR A 189 -10.50 7.32 3.46
N VAL A 190 -11.00 6.42 4.31
CA VAL A 190 -11.24 5.02 3.96
C VAL A 190 -12.66 4.61 4.29
N TRP A 191 -13.30 3.94 3.35
CA TRP A 191 -14.60 3.27 3.54
C TRP A 191 -14.50 1.79 3.22
N VAL A 192 -15.23 0.98 3.98
CA VAL A 192 -15.43 -0.45 3.71
C VAL A 192 -16.93 -0.72 3.62
N ASN A 193 -17.37 -1.22 2.47
CA ASN A 193 -18.78 -1.49 2.16
C ASN A 193 -19.75 -0.31 2.39
N GLY A 194 -19.22 0.92 2.31
CA GLY A 194 -19.95 2.17 2.51
C GLY A 194 -19.79 2.80 3.88
N ASP A 195 -19.31 2.06 4.87
CA ASP A 195 -19.04 2.59 6.21
C ASP A 195 -17.71 3.35 6.21
N LEU A 196 -17.68 4.54 6.78
CA LEU A 196 -16.44 5.29 7.05
C LEU A 196 -15.67 4.57 8.16
N VAL A 197 -14.56 3.93 7.79
CA VAL A 197 -13.77 3.14 8.74
C VAL A 197 -12.50 3.86 9.20
N ASN A 198 -11.99 4.82 8.43
CA ASN A 198 -10.83 5.60 8.88
C ASN A 198 -10.73 6.94 8.14
N ASN A 199 -10.14 7.92 8.83
CA ASN A 199 -9.75 9.18 8.25
C ASN A 199 -8.52 9.74 8.96
N GLY A 200 -7.59 10.30 8.19
CA GLY A 200 -6.38 10.93 8.70
C GLY A 200 -6.00 12.14 7.87
N VAL A 201 -5.22 13.02 8.47
CA VAL A 201 -4.70 14.26 7.87
C VAL A 201 -3.22 14.41 8.18
N ASN A 202 -2.57 15.41 7.60
CA ASN A 202 -1.16 15.71 7.83
C ASN A 202 -0.22 14.49 7.62
N ALA A 203 -0.58 13.61 6.68
CA ALA A 203 0.34 12.55 6.29
C ALA A 203 1.72 13.13 5.96
N SER A 204 2.79 12.44 6.32
CA SER A 204 4.17 12.89 6.07
C SER A 204 4.51 12.99 4.58
N VAL A 205 3.67 12.39 3.72
CA VAL A 205 3.82 12.31 2.26
C VAL A 205 2.48 12.53 1.56
N ASP A 206 2.47 13.02 0.32
CA ASP A 206 1.24 13.35 -0.44
C ASP A 206 1.09 12.60 -1.78
N HIS A 207 2.04 11.73 -2.11
CA HIS A 207 2.04 10.95 -3.35
C HIS A 207 2.92 9.71 -3.21
N GLY A 208 2.78 8.79 -4.14
CA GLY A 208 3.62 7.60 -4.25
C GLY A 208 2.95 6.50 -5.06
N LYS A 209 3.57 5.33 -5.06
CA LYS A 209 3.03 4.14 -5.69
C LYS A 209 1.92 3.53 -4.83
N ILE A 210 1.14 2.64 -5.44
CA ILE A 210 0.13 1.83 -4.76
C ILE A 210 0.63 0.40 -4.75
N ALA A 211 0.50 -0.29 -3.60
CA ALA A 211 0.88 -1.69 -3.52
C ALA A 211 -0.21 -2.56 -2.90
N VAL A 212 -0.15 -3.86 -3.22
CA VAL A 212 -0.97 -4.93 -2.64
C VAL A 212 -0.03 -5.91 -1.96
N GLN A 213 -0.36 -6.36 -0.76
CA GLN A 213 0.46 -7.32 -0.01
C GLN A 213 0.14 -8.78 -0.37
N ALA A 214 1.17 -9.63 -0.19
CA ALA A 214 1.02 -11.06 0.04
C ALA A 214 1.52 -11.33 1.45
N GLU A 215 0.61 -11.59 2.40
CA GLU A 215 0.92 -11.72 3.83
C GLU A 215 0.07 -12.83 4.49
N GLY A 216 0.38 -14.07 4.13
CA GLY A 216 -0.11 -15.28 4.78
C GLY A 216 -1.49 -15.77 4.37
N ALA A 217 -2.35 -14.96 3.74
CA ALA A 217 -3.68 -15.38 3.30
C ALA A 217 -3.90 -15.20 1.79
N GLU A 218 -4.70 -16.09 1.21
CA GLU A 218 -5.11 -15.92 -0.20
C GLU A 218 -6.25 -14.91 -0.30
N VAL A 219 -6.02 -13.87 -1.14
CA VAL A 219 -6.98 -12.80 -1.40
C VAL A 219 -7.14 -12.63 -2.90
N GLU A 220 -8.37 -12.59 -3.36
CA GLU A 220 -8.71 -12.25 -4.75
C GLU A 220 -9.16 -10.79 -4.85
N PHE A 221 -8.73 -10.14 -5.93
CA PHE A 221 -9.14 -8.80 -6.32
C PHE A 221 -9.77 -8.85 -7.71
N ARG A 222 -11.04 -8.49 -7.81
CA ARG A 222 -11.72 -8.38 -9.11
C ARG A 222 -11.76 -6.96 -9.65
N LYS A 223 -11.47 -5.96 -8.81
CA LYS A 223 -11.41 -4.55 -9.18
C LYS A 223 -10.30 -3.85 -8.40
N LEU A 224 -9.43 -3.17 -9.13
CA LEU A 224 -8.44 -2.22 -8.62
C LEU A 224 -8.42 -1.05 -9.61
N VAL A 225 -9.13 0.01 -9.29
CA VAL A 225 -9.33 1.17 -10.18
C VAL A 225 -9.09 2.44 -9.39
N ILE A 226 -8.30 3.35 -9.95
CA ILE A 226 -8.20 4.72 -9.45
C ILE A 226 -8.94 5.67 -10.39
N GLY A 227 -9.43 6.77 -9.85
CA GLY A 227 -10.10 7.81 -10.64
C GLY A 227 -9.97 9.18 -10.00
N PRO A 228 -10.54 10.21 -10.62
CA PRO A 228 -10.55 11.54 -10.04
C PRO A 228 -11.29 11.54 -8.70
N LEU A 229 -10.87 12.43 -7.81
CA LEU A 229 -11.60 12.70 -6.58
C LEU A 229 -12.97 13.28 -6.88
N PRO A 230 -14.01 12.97 -6.06
CA PRO A 230 -15.28 13.67 -6.17
C PRO A 230 -15.08 15.17 -5.85
N PRO A 231 -15.92 16.05 -6.41
CA PRO A 231 -15.96 17.45 -5.99
C PRO A 231 -16.14 17.55 -4.47
N VAL A 232 -15.59 18.61 -3.88
CA VAL A 232 -15.77 18.95 -2.45
C VAL A 232 -17.12 19.61 -2.26
#